data_77b39cd02c31d652c5e2a8e55eb2fdd3
#
_entry.id   77b39cd02c31d652c5e2a8e55eb2fdd3
#
_cell.length_a   1.000
_cell.length_b   1.000
_cell.length_c   1.000
_cell.angle_alpha   90.00
_cell.angle_beta   90.00
_cell.angle_gamma   90.00
#
_symmetry.space_group_name_H-M   'P 1'
#
loop_
_entity.id
_entity.type
_entity.pdbx_description
1 polymer ?
#
loop_
_entity_poly.entity_id
_entity_poly.type
_entity_poly.pdbx_seq_one_letter_code
_entity_poly.pdbx_strand_id
1 'polypeptide(L)'
;MDIALLLKWILCQKVRVENAMTIKLENQLLNIKNGRNFRELGGYQTKDGKTIKKHKLIRTANLASLDENDLKYLQDYGVKYVVDFRSKDEVEREPDRVPEGATYDFDPVFSEDLTDSSKGIDEVLSQDNKDPKAGYNHMFIAYDDMIKSESAQRAYRKFFDVLLANDEENRSVIFHCTAGKDRTGFAALLALSALGVPLDTIKQDYLFTNAATTDFVNSFLQKAKDEGASDANLSNIKDLQTVHPEYIDHVIETLQQNYGGVENYLHDMMKLTDEEISKLRKIYLN
;
A
#
# COMPACT_ATOMS: atom_id res chain seq x y z
N MET A 1 24.54 -27.50 -27.55
CA MET A 1 24.45 -27.12 -26.12
C MET A 1 23.70 -28.23 -25.42
N ASP A 2 24.32 -28.88 -24.45
CA ASP A 2 23.80 -30.10 -23.80
C ASP A 2 22.55 -29.73 -22.98
N ILE A 3 21.43 -30.39 -23.28
CA ILE A 3 20.12 -30.19 -22.64
C ILE A 3 20.22 -30.44 -21.13
N ALA A 4 21.09 -31.35 -20.68
CA ALA A 4 21.32 -31.63 -19.27
C ALA A 4 22.02 -30.46 -18.54
N LEU A 5 22.88 -29.72 -19.21
CA LEU A 5 23.51 -28.50 -18.70
C LEU A 5 22.50 -27.33 -18.60
N LEU A 6 21.62 -27.20 -19.58
CA LEU A 6 20.55 -26.20 -19.58
C LEU A 6 19.52 -26.46 -18.47
N LEU A 7 19.11 -27.71 -18.26
CA LEU A 7 18.23 -28.11 -17.17
C LEU A 7 18.87 -27.91 -15.79
N LYS A 8 20.16 -28.23 -15.63
CA LYS A 8 20.90 -27.94 -14.39
C LYS A 8 21.01 -26.45 -14.13
N TRP A 9 21.23 -25.63 -15.17
CA TRP A 9 21.30 -24.18 -15.04
C TRP A 9 19.92 -23.60 -14.63
N ILE A 10 18.83 -24.07 -15.28
CA ILE A 10 17.45 -23.68 -14.95
C ILE A 10 17.05 -24.12 -13.51
N LEU A 11 17.43 -25.35 -13.10
CA LEU A 11 17.22 -25.80 -11.73
C LEU A 11 18.05 -24.99 -10.72
N CYS A 12 19.29 -24.66 -11.04
CA CYS A 12 20.16 -23.86 -10.18
C CYS A 12 19.68 -22.42 -10.06
N GLN A 13 19.07 -21.85 -11.11
CA GLN A 13 18.40 -20.55 -11.08
C GLN A 13 17.10 -20.62 -10.24
N LYS A 14 16.27 -21.66 -10.38
CA LYS A 14 15.10 -21.87 -9.52
C LYS A 14 15.47 -22.00 -8.04
N VAL A 15 16.47 -22.83 -7.72
CA VAL A 15 16.96 -23.00 -6.33
C VAL A 15 17.62 -21.73 -5.78
N ARG A 16 18.24 -20.87 -6.63
CA ARG A 16 18.74 -19.56 -6.19
C ARG A 16 17.61 -18.55 -5.94
N VAL A 17 16.51 -18.63 -6.66
CA VAL A 17 15.32 -17.78 -6.44
C VAL A 17 14.54 -18.26 -5.20
N GLU A 18 14.49 -19.56 -4.92
CA GLU A 18 13.87 -20.13 -3.72
C GLU A 18 14.69 -19.92 -2.42
N ASN A 19 16.00 -19.66 -2.52
CA ASN A 19 16.90 -19.37 -1.38
C ASN A 19 17.19 -17.87 -1.16
N ALA A 20 16.65 -16.96 -1.97
CA ALA A 20 16.52 -15.57 -1.57
C ALA A 20 15.55 -15.57 -0.37
N MET A 21 16.05 -15.14 0.81
CA MET A 21 15.32 -15.12 2.09
C MET A 21 13.91 -14.57 1.87
N THR A 22 12.94 -15.47 1.66
CA THR A 22 11.53 -15.09 1.55
C THR A 22 11.14 -14.53 2.91
N ILE A 23 10.96 -13.21 2.99
CA ILE A 23 10.43 -12.58 4.20
C ILE A 23 9.09 -13.24 4.47
N LYS A 24 8.92 -13.81 5.67
CA LYS A 24 7.61 -14.27 6.10
C LYS A 24 6.79 -13.02 6.39
N LEU A 25 5.95 -12.64 5.44
CA LEU A 25 5.14 -11.42 5.49
C LEU A 25 4.25 -11.35 6.73
N GLU A 26 3.85 -12.51 7.28
CA GLU A 26 3.13 -12.58 8.55
C GLU A 26 3.93 -11.97 9.72
N ASN A 27 5.26 -12.01 9.68
CA ASN A 27 6.13 -11.39 10.69
C ASN A 27 6.20 -9.86 10.57
N GLN A 28 5.62 -9.28 9.52
CA GLN A 28 5.55 -7.83 9.32
C GLN A 28 4.30 -7.21 9.98
N LEU A 29 3.29 -8.04 10.31
CA LEU A 29 2.08 -7.57 10.97
C LEU A 29 2.40 -7.02 12.37
N LEU A 30 1.89 -5.83 12.67
CA LEU A 30 1.95 -5.23 13.99
C LEU A 30 0.82 -5.75 14.88
N ASN A 31 1.06 -5.86 16.19
CA ASN A 31 0.07 -6.33 17.15
C ASN A 31 -0.94 -5.21 17.51
N ILE A 32 -1.71 -4.78 16.52
CA ILE A 32 -2.79 -3.82 16.65
C ILE A 32 -4.11 -4.58 16.63
N LYS A 33 -4.94 -4.41 17.65
CA LYS A 33 -6.17 -5.22 17.82
C LYS A 33 -7.38 -4.65 17.09
N ASN A 34 -7.51 -3.33 17.10
CA ASN A 34 -8.66 -2.64 16.51
C ASN A 34 -8.32 -1.95 15.17
N GLY A 35 -7.15 -2.23 14.62
CA GLY A 35 -6.74 -1.73 13.32
C GLY A 35 -6.67 -2.83 12.27
N ARG A 36 -6.66 -2.44 11.00
CA ARG A 36 -6.61 -3.36 9.87
C ARG A 36 -5.36 -3.11 9.03
N ASN A 37 -4.80 -4.17 8.47
CA ASN A 37 -3.72 -4.09 7.49
C ASN A 37 -2.43 -3.40 8.01
N PHE A 38 -2.26 -3.34 9.34
CA PHE A 38 -1.09 -2.74 9.99
C PHE A 38 0.15 -3.60 9.80
N ARG A 39 1.14 -3.09 9.09
CA ARG A 39 2.42 -3.78 8.91
C ARG A 39 3.61 -2.86 8.74
N GLU A 40 4.74 -3.34 9.25
CA GLU A 40 6.08 -2.78 9.10
C GLU A 40 6.64 -3.12 7.69
N LEU A 41 7.32 -2.18 7.05
CA LEU A 41 8.08 -2.41 5.82
C LEU A 41 9.58 -2.61 6.06
N GLY A 42 10.03 -2.55 7.31
CA GLY A 42 11.40 -2.85 7.71
C GLY A 42 11.75 -4.31 7.47
N GLY A 43 13.01 -4.59 7.12
CA GLY A 43 13.50 -5.93 6.83
C GLY A 43 13.49 -6.33 5.36
N TYR A 44 12.83 -5.58 4.47
CA TYR A 44 12.92 -5.83 3.02
C TYR A 44 14.32 -5.55 2.51
N GLN A 45 14.84 -6.46 1.68
CA GLN A 45 16.15 -6.33 1.08
C GLN A 45 16.08 -5.52 -0.22
N THR A 46 17.10 -4.70 -0.44
CA THR A 46 17.29 -3.92 -1.66
C THR A 46 18.11 -4.73 -2.69
N LYS A 47 18.08 -4.30 -3.95
CA LYS A 47 18.85 -4.91 -5.06
C LYS A 47 20.38 -4.91 -4.78
N ASP A 48 20.88 -3.96 -3.99
CA ASP A 48 22.30 -3.82 -3.62
C ASP A 48 22.65 -4.46 -2.27
N GLY A 49 21.72 -5.28 -1.71
CA GLY A 49 21.98 -6.12 -0.52
C GLY A 49 21.82 -5.40 0.82
N LYS A 50 21.37 -4.14 0.83
CA LYS A 50 20.99 -3.45 2.06
C LYS A 50 19.61 -3.90 2.54
N THR A 51 19.23 -3.48 3.74
CA THR A 51 17.95 -3.84 4.35
C THR A 51 17.25 -2.59 4.86
N ILE A 52 15.93 -2.48 4.66
CA ILE A 52 15.14 -1.40 5.25
C ILE A 52 15.18 -1.53 6.78
N LYS A 53 15.51 -0.44 7.46
CA LYS A 53 15.49 -0.35 8.93
C LYS A 53 14.10 -0.62 9.46
N LYS A 54 14.01 -1.31 10.60
CA LYS A 54 12.76 -1.41 11.37
C LYS A 54 12.46 -0.10 12.10
N HIS A 55 11.21 0.06 12.52
CA HIS A 55 10.71 1.27 13.18
C HIS A 55 10.85 2.54 12.31
N LYS A 56 10.63 2.39 10.98
CA LYS A 56 10.72 3.50 10.03
C LYS A 56 9.46 3.69 9.17
N LEU A 57 8.92 2.62 8.62
CA LEU A 57 7.81 2.69 7.66
C LEU A 57 6.71 1.69 8.02
N ILE A 58 5.51 2.21 8.24
CA ILE A 58 4.31 1.43 8.55
C ILE A 58 3.23 1.79 7.54
N ARG A 59 2.66 0.79 6.88
CA ARG A 59 1.45 0.96 6.08
C ARG A 59 0.25 0.32 6.76
N THR A 60 -0.94 0.93 6.60
CA THR A 60 -2.15 0.47 7.28
C THR A 60 -3.43 0.95 6.60
N ALA A 61 -4.59 0.47 7.04
CA ALA A 61 -5.89 1.12 6.85
C ALA A 61 -6.04 2.34 7.78
N ASN A 62 -7.20 3.02 7.77
CA ASN A 62 -7.45 4.17 8.63
C ASN A 62 -7.29 3.83 10.12
N LEU A 63 -7.10 4.86 10.94
CA LEU A 63 -6.85 4.75 12.37
C LEU A 63 -8.11 5.01 13.22
N ALA A 64 -9.28 5.14 12.60
CA ALA A 64 -10.50 5.58 13.29
C ALA A 64 -10.96 4.64 14.41
N SER A 65 -10.75 3.33 14.25
CA SER A 65 -11.19 2.30 15.20
C SER A 65 -10.19 1.97 16.31
N LEU A 66 -9.00 2.58 16.32
CA LEU A 66 -7.97 2.29 17.31
C LEU A 66 -8.44 2.64 18.74
N ASP A 67 -8.12 1.79 19.73
CA ASP A 67 -8.34 2.09 21.14
C ASP A 67 -7.10 2.69 21.81
N GLU A 68 -7.19 3.01 23.10
CA GLU A 68 -6.09 3.61 23.89
C GLU A 68 -4.84 2.69 23.94
N ASN A 69 -5.05 1.37 23.93
CA ASN A 69 -3.93 0.42 23.96
C ASN A 69 -3.21 0.39 22.61
N ASP A 70 -3.97 0.46 21.50
CA ASP A 70 -3.42 0.52 20.17
C ASP A 70 -2.63 1.84 19.97
N LEU A 71 -3.20 2.98 20.42
CA LEU A 71 -2.53 4.27 20.36
C LEU A 71 -1.24 4.28 21.19
N LYS A 72 -1.30 3.73 22.41
CA LYS A 72 -0.12 3.58 23.26
C LYS A 72 0.95 2.70 22.60
N TYR A 73 0.54 1.58 22.00
CA TYR A 73 1.46 0.71 21.27
C TYR A 73 2.17 1.48 20.14
N LEU A 74 1.45 2.25 19.33
CA LEU A 74 2.02 3.06 18.24
C LEU A 74 2.94 4.17 18.76
N GLN A 75 2.58 4.81 19.88
CA GLN A 75 3.43 5.80 20.52
C GLN A 75 4.76 5.17 21.00
N ASP A 76 4.68 4.01 21.68
CA ASP A 76 5.86 3.27 22.16
C ASP A 76 6.69 2.69 20.99
N TYR A 77 6.04 2.39 19.86
CA TYR A 77 6.69 1.97 18.63
C TYR A 77 7.52 3.09 17.97
N GLY A 78 7.26 4.34 18.34
CA GLY A 78 7.96 5.51 17.83
C GLY A 78 7.27 6.20 16.66
N VAL A 79 5.96 6.05 16.51
CA VAL A 79 5.21 6.76 15.45
C VAL A 79 5.31 8.26 15.65
N LYS A 80 5.85 8.96 14.65
CA LYS A 80 6.06 10.41 14.67
C LYS A 80 5.23 11.16 13.62
N TYR A 81 4.92 10.50 12.50
CA TYR A 81 4.13 11.08 11.42
C TYR A 81 3.03 10.11 11.03
N VAL A 82 1.87 10.66 10.71
CA VAL A 82 0.72 9.95 10.12
C VAL A 82 0.33 10.70 8.86
N VAL A 83 0.54 10.08 7.70
CA VAL A 83 0.18 10.62 6.38
C VAL A 83 -1.11 9.97 5.92
N ASP A 84 -2.14 10.77 5.71
CA ASP A 84 -3.48 10.33 5.32
C ASP A 84 -3.79 10.73 3.88
N PHE A 85 -3.95 9.73 3.01
CA PHE A 85 -4.25 9.91 1.59
C PHE A 85 -5.74 9.94 1.26
N ARG A 86 -6.62 9.88 2.27
CA ARG A 86 -8.08 9.89 2.09
C ARG A 86 -8.58 11.23 1.60
N SER A 87 -9.76 11.21 0.96
CA SER A 87 -10.50 12.43 0.66
C SER A 87 -11.03 13.08 1.94
N LYS A 88 -11.44 14.33 1.82
CA LYS A 88 -12.02 15.08 2.96
C LYS A 88 -13.27 14.40 3.53
N ASP A 89 -14.15 13.90 2.66
CA ASP A 89 -15.40 13.27 3.07
C ASP A 89 -15.17 11.95 3.79
N GLU A 90 -14.12 11.17 3.40
CA GLU A 90 -13.72 9.96 4.11
C GLU A 90 -13.22 10.29 5.53
N VAL A 91 -12.41 11.33 5.69
CA VAL A 91 -11.88 11.78 6.99
C VAL A 91 -13.00 12.31 7.90
N GLU A 92 -13.94 13.09 7.35
CA GLU A 92 -15.08 13.61 8.12
C GLU A 92 -16.03 12.49 8.60
N ARG A 93 -16.17 11.41 7.80
CA ARG A 93 -16.99 10.24 8.14
C ARG A 93 -16.34 9.38 9.22
N GLU A 94 -15.04 9.14 9.12
CA GLU A 94 -14.26 8.30 10.05
C GLU A 94 -12.94 9.02 10.44
N PRO A 95 -12.97 10.00 11.36
CA PRO A 95 -11.77 10.70 11.79
C PRO A 95 -10.74 9.76 12.43
N ASP A 96 -9.47 9.93 12.09
CA ASP A 96 -8.39 9.14 12.70
C ASP A 96 -8.19 9.47 14.18
N ARG A 97 -7.82 8.45 14.92
CA ARG A 97 -7.26 8.57 16.25
C ARG A 97 -5.74 8.55 16.14
N VAL A 98 -5.13 9.72 16.20
CA VAL A 98 -3.68 9.91 16.01
C VAL A 98 -2.95 9.68 17.34
N PRO A 99 -1.84 8.90 17.39
CA PRO A 99 -1.05 8.72 18.60
C PRO A 99 -0.53 10.06 19.15
N GLU A 100 -0.49 10.21 20.46
CA GLU A 100 0.00 11.43 21.11
C GLU A 100 1.45 11.73 20.70
N GLY A 101 1.72 12.98 20.35
CA GLY A 101 3.03 13.45 19.91
C GLY A 101 3.37 13.14 18.43
N ALA A 102 2.48 12.51 17.69
CA ALA A 102 2.62 12.36 16.24
C ALA A 102 2.03 13.57 15.50
N THR A 103 2.67 13.94 14.40
CA THR A 103 2.18 14.94 13.45
C THR A 103 1.25 14.26 12.45
N TYR A 104 0.06 14.82 12.25
CA TYR A 104 -0.88 14.36 11.24
C TYR A 104 -0.78 15.24 10.00
N ASP A 105 -0.49 14.60 8.87
CA ASP A 105 -0.38 15.23 7.55
C ASP A 105 -1.54 14.74 6.66
N PHE A 106 -2.46 15.64 6.33
CA PHE A 106 -3.57 15.37 5.44
C PHE A 106 -3.18 15.68 3.98
N ASP A 107 -2.99 14.64 3.19
CA ASP A 107 -2.51 14.73 1.81
C ASP A 107 -3.41 13.92 0.86
N PRO A 108 -4.62 14.41 0.54
CA PRO A 108 -5.60 13.68 -0.26
C PRO A 108 -5.08 13.40 -1.67
N VAL A 109 -5.07 12.12 -2.04
CA VAL A 109 -4.73 11.66 -3.40
C VAL A 109 -5.87 12.02 -4.36
N PHE A 110 -7.11 11.86 -3.92
CA PHE A 110 -8.32 12.18 -4.66
C PHE A 110 -9.15 13.23 -3.93
N SER A 111 -9.92 14.04 -4.68
CA SER A 111 -10.94 14.92 -4.12
C SER A 111 -12.13 14.14 -3.54
N GLU A 112 -12.44 12.98 -4.15
CA GLU A 112 -13.49 12.03 -3.75
C GLU A 112 -12.90 10.63 -3.69
N ASP A 113 -13.56 9.65 -3.04
CA ASP A 113 -13.07 8.27 -3.00
C ASP A 113 -13.31 7.53 -4.32
N LEU A 114 -12.37 7.63 -5.25
CA LEU A 114 -12.41 6.89 -6.52
C LEU A 114 -12.17 5.38 -6.38
N THR A 115 -11.72 4.91 -5.21
CA THR A 115 -11.49 3.47 -4.99
C THR A 115 -12.71 2.75 -4.45
N ASP A 116 -13.77 3.47 -4.14
CA ASP A 116 -14.98 2.96 -3.51
C ASP A 116 -14.73 2.19 -2.19
N SER A 117 -13.54 2.34 -1.63
CA SER A 117 -13.10 1.61 -0.42
C SER A 117 -13.81 2.06 0.85
N SER A 118 -14.42 3.25 0.84
CA SER A 118 -15.16 3.83 1.96
C SER A 118 -16.67 3.60 1.87
N LYS A 119 -17.17 3.04 0.74
CA LYS A 119 -18.61 2.80 0.56
C LYS A 119 -19.12 1.73 1.53
N GLY A 120 -20.23 2.05 2.19
CA GLY A 120 -21.00 1.09 2.97
C GLY A 120 -21.77 0.09 2.09
N ILE A 121 -22.28 -0.98 2.71
CA ILE A 121 -23.05 -2.02 2.00
C ILE A 121 -24.26 -1.41 1.31
N ASP A 122 -25.02 -0.53 1.99
CA ASP A 122 -26.20 0.13 1.43
C ASP A 122 -25.87 0.93 0.17
N GLU A 123 -24.75 1.64 0.16
CA GLU A 123 -24.29 2.41 -1.00
C GLU A 123 -23.94 1.50 -2.19
N VAL A 124 -23.29 0.38 -1.92
CA VAL A 124 -22.95 -0.59 -2.97
C VAL A 124 -24.19 -1.30 -3.50
N LEU A 125 -25.11 -1.70 -2.63
CA LEU A 125 -26.36 -2.35 -3.03
C LEU A 125 -27.29 -1.43 -3.82
N SER A 126 -27.27 -0.12 -3.54
CA SER A 126 -28.07 0.86 -4.29
C SER A 126 -27.64 1.01 -5.75
N GLN A 127 -26.46 0.58 -6.12
CA GLN A 127 -25.90 0.72 -7.47
C GLN A 127 -26.39 -0.36 -8.45
N ASP A 128 -27.44 -1.15 -8.19
CA ASP A 128 -28.05 -2.20 -9.05
C ASP A 128 -27.15 -2.65 -10.24
N ASN A 129 -25.89 -2.94 -9.94
CA ASN A 129 -24.89 -3.27 -10.95
C ASN A 129 -24.98 -4.73 -11.32
N LYS A 130 -25.48 -5.01 -12.55
CA LYS A 130 -25.67 -6.37 -13.06
C LYS A 130 -24.39 -7.00 -13.65
N ASP A 131 -23.37 -6.17 -13.93
CA ASP A 131 -22.07 -6.68 -14.39
C ASP A 131 -21.23 -7.12 -13.20
N PRO A 132 -20.92 -8.42 -13.07
CA PRO A 132 -20.10 -8.92 -11.97
C PRO A 132 -18.63 -8.49 -12.02
N LYS A 133 -18.20 -7.81 -13.10
CA LYS A 133 -16.85 -7.29 -13.28
C LYS A 133 -16.75 -5.77 -13.19
N ALA A 134 -17.84 -5.09 -12.87
CA ALA A 134 -17.83 -3.63 -12.82
C ALA A 134 -16.84 -3.10 -11.78
N GLY A 135 -16.81 -3.68 -10.57
CA GLY A 135 -15.83 -3.33 -9.53
C GLY A 135 -14.41 -3.59 -9.97
N TYR A 136 -14.14 -4.76 -10.56
CA TYR A 136 -12.83 -5.10 -11.11
C TYR A 136 -12.36 -4.08 -12.16
N ASN A 137 -13.21 -3.75 -13.13
CA ASN A 137 -12.87 -2.81 -14.21
C ASN A 137 -12.73 -1.37 -13.69
N HIS A 138 -13.54 -0.98 -12.72
CA HIS A 138 -13.48 0.35 -12.09
C HIS A 138 -12.11 0.63 -11.47
N MET A 139 -11.49 -0.36 -10.84
CA MET A 139 -10.20 -0.20 -10.20
C MET A 139 -9.08 0.21 -11.16
N PHE A 140 -9.08 -0.22 -12.42
CA PHE A 140 -8.09 0.23 -13.40
C PHE A 140 -8.18 1.75 -13.65
N ILE A 141 -9.39 2.31 -13.67
CA ILE A 141 -9.62 3.75 -13.81
C ILE A 141 -9.05 4.49 -12.59
N ALA A 142 -9.31 3.99 -11.38
CA ALA A 142 -8.79 4.56 -10.15
C ALA A 142 -7.25 4.53 -10.10
N TYR A 143 -6.62 3.42 -10.53
CA TYR A 143 -5.15 3.35 -10.63
C TYR A 143 -4.57 4.27 -11.69
N ASP A 144 -5.23 4.42 -12.83
CA ASP A 144 -4.82 5.37 -13.85
C ASP A 144 -4.83 6.81 -13.32
N ASP A 145 -5.86 7.18 -12.55
CA ASP A 145 -5.96 8.51 -11.95
C ASP A 145 -4.89 8.72 -10.85
N MET A 146 -4.61 7.71 -10.03
CA MET A 146 -3.50 7.75 -9.06
C MET A 146 -2.14 8.04 -9.70
N ILE A 147 -1.91 7.54 -10.92
CA ILE A 147 -0.66 7.75 -11.64
C ILE A 147 -0.62 9.13 -12.31
N LYS A 148 -1.76 9.56 -12.90
CA LYS A 148 -1.78 10.64 -13.88
C LYS A 148 -2.26 11.98 -13.32
N SER A 149 -3.09 11.98 -12.26
CA SER A 149 -3.65 13.24 -11.75
C SER A 149 -2.63 14.08 -11.00
N GLU A 150 -2.70 15.41 -11.19
CA GLU A 150 -1.82 16.34 -10.49
C GLU A 150 -2.04 16.32 -8.96
N SER A 151 -3.28 16.04 -8.51
CA SER A 151 -3.58 15.94 -7.07
C SER A 151 -2.84 14.78 -6.44
N ALA A 152 -2.90 13.60 -7.08
CA ALA A 152 -2.19 12.41 -6.61
C ALA A 152 -0.67 12.62 -6.62
N GLN A 153 -0.13 13.18 -7.69
CA GLN A 153 1.30 13.48 -7.79
C GLN A 153 1.76 14.45 -6.70
N ARG A 154 0.96 15.49 -6.39
CA ARG A 154 1.28 16.41 -5.28
C ARG A 154 1.23 15.72 -3.92
N ALA A 155 0.21 14.88 -3.66
CA ALA A 155 0.09 14.14 -2.42
C ALA A 155 1.27 13.18 -2.20
N TYR A 156 1.65 12.42 -3.22
CA TYR A 156 2.82 11.53 -3.11
C TYR A 156 4.14 12.29 -3.02
N ARG A 157 4.28 13.46 -3.66
CA ARG A 157 5.47 14.31 -3.43
C ARG A 157 5.57 14.75 -1.98
N LYS A 158 4.49 15.24 -1.39
CA LYS A 158 4.47 15.63 0.03
C LYS A 158 4.77 14.46 0.96
N PHE A 159 4.26 13.26 0.65
CA PHE A 159 4.65 12.05 1.36
C PHE A 159 6.17 11.87 1.37
N PHE A 160 6.86 12.06 0.24
CA PHE A 160 8.32 12.02 0.21
C PHE A 160 8.97 13.14 1.03
N ASP A 161 8.37 14.32 1.12
CA ASP A 161 8.86 15.40 1.98
C ASP A 161 8.81 14.98 3.47
N VAL A 162 7.74 14.30 3.90
CA VAL A 162 7.63 13.71 5.24
C VAL A 162 8.71 12.64 5.46
N LEU A 163 8.91 11.75 4.47
CA LEU A 163 9.95 10.73 4.56
C LEU A 163 11.36 11.34 4.70
N LEU A 164 11.65 12.42 3.97
CA LEU A 164 12.93 13.14 4.04
C LEU A 164 13.13 13.89 5.35
N ALA A 165 12.03 14.30 5.99
CA ALA A 165 12.06 14.98 7.29
C ALA A 165 12.23 14.01 8.47
N ASN A 166 11.91 12.70 8.29
CA ASN A 166 11.98 11.68 9.34
C ASN A 166 13.40 11.10 9.46
N ASP A 167 14.40 11.91 9.70
CA ASP A 167 15.83 11.55 9.71
C ASP A 167 16.34 11.00 11.06
N GLU A 168 15.56 11.10 12.15
CA GLU A 168 15.94 10.57 13.44
C GLU A 168 15.70 9.04 13.54
N GLU A 169 16.58 8.34 14.27
CA GLU A 169 16.46 6.90 14.48
C GLU A 169 15.23 6.56 15.34
N ASN A 170 14.65 5.35 15.12
CA ASN A 170 13.49 4.85 15.83
C ASN A 170 12.26 5.77 15.80
N ARG A 171 12.15 6.59 14.74
CA ARG A 171 10.93 7.33 14.43
C ARG A 171 10.27 6.76 13.20
N SER A 172 9.00 6.41 13.33
CA SER A 172 8.21 5.77 12.28
C SER A 172 7.26 6.76 11.61
N VAL A 173 7.08 6.57 10.31
CA VAL A 173 6.02 7.18 9.51
C VAL A 173 4.95 6.12 9.28
N ILE A 174 3.71 6.40 9.69
CA ILE A 174 2.52 5.71 9.21
C ILE A 174 2.04 6.42 7.95
N PHE A 175 1.68 5.65 6.92
CA PHE A 175 0.96 6.17 5.76
C PHE A 175 -0.20 5.25 5.40
N HIS A 176 -1.36 5.83 5.10
CA HIS A 176 -2.59 5.07 4.94
C HIS A 176 -3.61 5.75 4.03
N CYS A 177 -4.65 5.00 3.72
CA CYS A 177 -5.92 5.47 3.18
C CYS A 177 -7.06 4.78 3.94
N THR A 178 -8.22 4.56 3.37
CA THR A 178 -9.33 3.89 4.06
C THR A 178 -9.04 2.41 4.33
N ALA A 179 -8.68 1.62 3.33
CA ALA A 179 -8.37 0.19 3.47
C ALA A 179 -6.87 -0.13 3.53
N GLY A 180 -6.00 0.85 3.28
CA GLY A 180 -4.56 0.66 3.25
C GLY A 180 -4.07 -0.20 2.07
N LYS A 181 -4.87 -0.32 0.98
CA LYS A 181 -4.59 -1.22 -0.15
C LYS A 181 -4.13 -0.48 -1.42
N ASP A 182 -4.94 0.44 -1.99
CA ASP A 182 -4.71 1.04 -3.31
C ASP A 182 -3.82 2.29 -3.24
N ARG A 183 -4.32 3.42 -2.73
CA ARG A 183 -3.55 4.67 -2.55
C ARG A 183 -2.29 4.43 -1.71
N THR A 184 -2.43 3.70 -0.64
CA THR A 184 -1.31 3.27 0.23
C THR A 184 -0.40 2.26 -0.49
N GLY A 185 -0.96 1.38 -1.31
CA GLY A 185 -0.21 0.40 -2.11
C GLY A 185 0.68 1.09 -3.15
N PHE A 186 0.17 2.12 -3.81
CA PHE A 186 0.95 2.91 -4.76
C PHE A 186 2.04 3.74 -4.05
N ALA A 187 1.73 4.37 -2.90
CA ALA A 187 2.74 5.04 -2.07
C ALA A 187 3.86 4.08 -1.65
N ALA A 188 3.51 2.85 -1.24
CA ALA A 188 4.48 1.81 -0.90
C ALA A 188 5.34 1.41 -2.11
N LEU A 189 4.74 1.24 -3.30
CA LEU A 189 5.49 0.98 -4.54
C LEU A 189 6.52 2.08 -4.80
N LEU A 190 6.11 3.34 -4.72
CA LEU A 190 7.01 4.48 -4.94
C LEU A 190 8.14 4.53 -3.90
N ALA A 191 7.82 4.45 -2.60
CA ALA A 191 8.80 4.53 -1.52
C ALA A 191 9.80 3.35 -1.57
N LEU A 192 9.29 2.11 -1.72
CA LEU A 192 10.14 0.92 -1.79
C LEU A 192 11.03 0.91 -3.05
N SER A 193 10.52 1.44 -4.17
CA SER A 193 11.32 1.59 -5.40
C SER A 193 12.44 2.62 -5.22
N ALA A 194 12.17 3.77 -4.60
CA ALA A 194 13.18 4.79 -4.28
C ALA A 194 14.29 4.22 -3.37
N LEU A 195 13.94 3.30 -2.46
CA LEU A 195 14.89 2.59 -1.61
C LEU A 195 15.63 1.46 -2.34
N GLY A 196 15.20 1.07 -3.53
CA GLY A 196 15.83 0.03 -4.35
C GLY A 196 15.39 -1.40 -4.03
N VAL A 197 14.21 -1.58 -3.43
CA VAL A 197 13.60 -2.90 -3.22
C VAL A 197 13.19 -3.51 -4.57
N PRO A 198 13.41 -4.83 -4.81
CA PRO A 198 12.99 -5.48 -6.04
C PRO A 198 11.46 -5.44 -6.23
N LEU A 199 11.01 -5.26 -7.47
CA LEU A 199 9.57 -5.21 -7.81
C LEU A 199 8.81 -6.46 -7.36
N ASP A 200 9.42 -7.65 -7.44
CA ASP A 200 8.79 -8.89 -6.97
C ASP A 200 8.46 -8.85 -5.47
N THR A 201 9.36 -8.28 -4.64
CA THR A 201 9.10 -8.08 -3.21
C THR A 201 7.97 -7.06 -3.00
N ILE A 202 7.95 -5.97 -3.78
CA ILE A 202 6.90 -4.95 -3.72
C ILE A 202 5.53 -5.54 -4.10
N LYS A 203 5.47 -6.37 -5.16
CA LYS A 203 4.26 -7.10 -5.55
C LYS A 203 3.78 -8.05 -4.46
N GLN A 204 4.70 -8.78 -3.81
CA GLN A 204 4.35 -9.67 -2.71
C GLN A 204 3.77 -8.91 -1.51
N ASP A 205 4.38 -7.76 -1.12
CA ASP A 205 3.81 -6.90 -0.07
C ASP A 205 2.43 -6.38 -0.46
N TYR A 206 2.24 -5.92 -1.70
CA TYR A 206 0.94 -5.45 -2.18
C TYR A 206 -0.13 -6.54 -2.07
N LEU A 207 0.16 -7.76 -2.57
CA LEU A 207 -0.78 -8.90 -2.55
C LEU A 207 -1.03 -9.45 -1.14
N PHE A 208 -0.09 -9.27 -0.22
CA PHE A 208 -0.26 -9.66 1.19
C PHE A 208 -1.42 -8.91 1.86
N THR A 209 -1.86 -7.78 1.32
CA THR A 209 -3.07 -7.08 1.75
C THR A 209 -4.27 -8.02 1.86
N ASN A 210 -4.46 -8.95 0.92
CA ASN A 210 -5.57 -9.90 0.95
C ASN A 210 -5.52 -10.81 2.18
N ALA A 211 -4.33 -11.29 2.55
CA ALA A 211 -4.16 -12.09 3.77
C ALA A 211 -4.36 -11.24 5.03
N ALA A 212 -3.84 -10.02 5.05
CA ALA A 212 -3.93 -9.11 6.19
C ALA A 212 -5.36 -8.58 6.45
N THR A 213 -6.26 -8.67 5.47
CA THR A 213 -7.65 -8.17 5.56
C THR A 213 -8.70 -9.27 5.42
N THR A 214 -8.32 -10.54 5.39
CA THR A 214 -9.21 -11.68 5.09
C THR A 214 -10.45 -11.70 5.97
N ASP A 215 -10.30 -11.55 7.28
CA ASP A 215 -11.43 -11.64 8.22
C ASP A 215 -12.42 -10.49 8.03
N PHE A 216 -11.90 -9.29 7.77
CA PHE A 216 -12.73 -8.12 7.47
C PHE A 216 -13.52 -8.34 6.17
N VAL A 217 -12.85 -8.74 5.09
CA VAL A 217 -13.49 -8.95 3.78
C VAL A 217 -14.57 -10.02 3.87
N ASN A 218 -14.28 -11.15 4.54
CA ASN A 218 -15.24 -12.21 4.72
C ASN A 218 -16.48 -11.77 5.53
N SER A 219 -16.26 -11.02 6.61
CA SER A 219 -17.35 -10.46 7.42
C SER A 219 -18.20 -9.45 6.63
N PHE A 220 -17.56 -8.62 5.83
CA PHE A 220 -18.24 -7.64 4.98
C PHE A 220 -19.09 -8.32 3.90
N LEU A 221 -18.54 -9.33 3.21
CA LEU A 221 -19.27 -10.12 2.21
C LEU A 221 -20.45 -10.90 2.83
N GLN A 222 -20.25 -11.49 4.02
CA GLN A 222 -21.34 -12.19 4.70
C GLN A 222 -22.48 -11.22 5.06
N LYS A 223 -22.15 -10.06 5.60
CA LYS A 223 -23.15 -9.04 5.91
C LYS A 223 -23.90 -8.58 4.66
N ALA A 224 -23.20 -8.29 3.56
CA ALA A 224 -23.83 -7.93 2.30
C ALA A 224 -24.78 -9.02 1.78
N LYS A 225 -24.39 -10.28 1.91
CA LYS A 225 -25.24 -11.43 1.55
C LYS A 225 -26.49 -11.50 2.41
N ASP A 226 -26.38 -11.29 3.72
CA ASP A 226 -27.51 -11.31 4.67
C ASP A 226 -28.48 -10.14 4.40
N GLU A 227 -27.99 -9.03 3.86
CA GLU A 227 -28.75 -7.86 3.40
C GLU A 227 -29.32 -8.02 1.98
N GLY A 228 -29.13 -9.18 1.35
CA GLY A 228 -29.76 -9.53 0.07
C GLY A 228 -28.96 -9.15 -1.18
N ALA A 229 -27.65 -8.96 -1.06
CA ALA A 229 -26.77 -8.73 -2.21
C ALA A 229 -26.90 -9.84 -3.26
N SER A 230 -27.03 -9.47 -4.54
CA SER A 230 -26.96 -10.41 -5.66
C SER A 230 -25.53 -10.97 -5.82
N ASP A 231 -25.39 -12.10 -6.54
CA ASP A 231 -24.07 -12.67 -6.85
C ASP A 231 -23.17 -11.67 -7.59
N ALA A 232 -23.75 -10.83 -8.47
CA ALA A 232 -23.01 -9.76 -9.16
C ALA A 232 -22.53 -8.70 -8.18
N ASN A 233 -23.37 -8.27 -7.23
CA ASN A 233 -22.95 -7.33 -6.19
C ASN A 233 -21.87 -7.90 -5.28
N LEU A 234 -22.00 -9.18 -4.86
CA LEU A 234 -20.97 -9.85 -4.05
C LEU A 234 -19.63 -9.94 -4.78
N SER A 235 -19.65 -10.21 -6.10
CA SER A 235 -18.42 -10.19 -6.92
C SER A 235 -17.79 -8.79 -6.94
N ASN A 236 -18.57 -7.75 -7.21
CA ASN A 236 -18.11 -6.38 -7.25
C ASN A 236 -17.56 -5.91 -5.89
N ILE A 237 -18.28 -6.22 -4.80
CA ILE A 237 -17.80 -5.94 -3.43
C ILE A 237 -16.45 -6.62 -3.19
N LYS A 238 -16.31 -7.87 -3.56
CA LYS A 238 -15.06 -8.61 -3.39
C LYS A 238 -13.92 -7.93 -4.15
N ASP A 239 -14.13 -7.55 -5.40
CA ASP A 239 -13.11 -6.88 -6.22
C ASP A 239 -12.72 -5.51 -5.66
N LEU A 240 -13.69 -4.75 -5.13
CA LEU A 240 -13.45 -3.46 -4.48
C LEU A 240 -12.77 -3.59 -3.11
N GLN A 241 -12.95 -4.70 -2.38
CA GLN A 241 -12.38 -4.91 -1.04
C GLN A 241 -11.07 -5.71 -1.05
N THR A 242 -10.68 -6.31 -2.18
CA THR A 242 -9.43 -7.06 -2.33
C THR A 242 -8.48 -6.39 -3.33
N VAL A 243 -7.28 -6.93 -3.49
CA VAL A 243 -6.34 -6.54 -4.53
C VAL A 243 -6.08 -7.71 -5.47
N HIS A 244 -5.85 -7.41 -6.75
CA HIS A 244 -5.55 -8.38 -7.79
C HIS A 244 -4.13 -8.16 -8.35
N PRO A 245 -3.41 -9.24 -8.75
CA PRO A 245 -2.11 -9.11 -9.40
C PRO A 245 -2.16 -8.19 -10.61
N GLU A 246 -3.26 -8.23 -11.37
CA GLU A 246 -3.46 -7.44 -12.58
C GLU A 246 -3.48 -5.93 -12.29
N TYR A 247 -3.90 -5.50 -11.10
CA TYR A 247 -3.89 -4.08 -10.75
C TYR A 247 -2.46 -3.53 -10.61
N ILE A 248 -1.62 -4.23 -9.84
CA ILE A 248 -0.23 -3.79 -9.66
C ILE A 248 0.59 -3.97 -10.94
N ASP A 249 0.28 -5.00 -11.76
CA ASP A 249 0.90 -5.19 -13.06
C ASP A 249 0.53 -4.04 -14.01
N HIS A 250 -0.74 -3.64 -14.06
CA HIS A 250 -1.21 -2.48 -14.82
C HIS A 250 -0.50 -1.19 -14.39
N VAL A 251 -0.34 -0.96 -13.09
CA VAL A 251 0.42 0.19 -12.58
C VAL A 251 1.85 0.19 -13.11
N ILE A 252 2.56 -0.94 -13.00
CA ILE A 252 3.96 -1.05 -13.44
C ILE A 252 4.06 -0.87 -14.95
N GLU A 253 3.15 -1.47 -15.72
CA GLU A 253 3.10 -1.33 -17.19
C GLU A 253 2.79 0.12 -17.59
N THR A 254 1.85 0.78 -16.93
CA THR A 254 1.51 2.19 -17.20
C THR A 254 2.70 3.11 -16.90
N LEU A 255 3.40 2.88 -15.78
CA LEU A 255 4.64 3.61 -15.46
C LEU A 255 5.73 3.37 -16.51
N GLN A 256 5.88 2.12 -16.97
CA GLN A 256 6.87 1.79 -17.99
C GLN A 256 6.56 2.43 -19.34
N GLN A 257 5.29 2.38 -19.77
CA GLN A 257 4.88 2.88 -21.09
C GLN A 257 4.87 4.41 -21.17
N ASN A 258 4.40 5.08 -20.12
CA ASN A 258 4.16 6.53 -20.15
C ASN A 258 5.35 7.35 -19.64
N TYR A 259 6.19 6.76 -18.78
CA TYR A 259 7.29 7.49 -18.09
C TYR A 259 8.65 6.79 -18.23
N GLY A 260 8.70 5.60 -18.86
CA GLY A 260 9.94 4.83 -18.96
C GLY A 260 10.33 4.09 -17.66
N GLY A 261 9.39 3.93 -16.74
CA GLY A 261 9.53 3.15 -15.50
C GLY A 261 9.36 3.96 -14.23
N VAL A 262 9.32 3.27 -13.11
CA VAL A 262 9.11 3.89 -11.79
C VAL A 262 10.25 4.85 -11.40
N GLU A 263 11.48 4.55 -11.78
CA GLU A 263 12.64 5.41 -11.47
C GLU A 263 12.50 6.77 -12.15
N ASN A 264 12.14 6.79 -13.44
CA ASN A 264 11.87 8.05 -14.16
C ASN A 264 10.65 8.77 -13.57
N TYR A 265 9.59 8.04 -13.20
CA TYR A 265 8.43 8.64 -12.56
C TYR A 265 8.78 9.35 -11.24
N LEU A 266 9.67 8.77 -10.43
CA LEU A 266 10.16 9.39 -9.20
C LEU A 266 10.91 10.70 -9.49
N HIS A 267 11.71 10.76 -10.55
CA HIS A 267 12.42 11.99 -10.95
C HIS A 267 11.49 13.01 -11.62
N ASP A 268 10.70 12.57 -12.60
CA ASP A 268 9.97 13.49 -13.48
C ASP A 268 8.68 14.02 -12.85
N MET A 269 7.94 13.15 -12.13
CA MET A 269 6.64 13.52 -11.55
C MET A 269 6.74 13.83 -10.06
N MET A 270 7.48 13.03 -9.28
CA MET A 270 7.71 13.31 -7.86
C MET A 270 8.81 14.35 -7.64
N LYS A 271 9.53 14.77 -8.70
CA LYS A 271 10.62 15.77 -8.64
C LYS A 271 11.68 15.42 -7.59
N LEU A 272 11.92 14.13 -7.35
CA LEU A 272 12.99 13.69 -6.46
C LEU A 272 14.33 13.84 -7.16
N THR A 273 15.28 14.52 -6.51
CA THR A 273 16.65 14.60 -6.98
C THR A 273 17.45 13.36 -6.55
N ASP A 274 18.61 13.14 -7.20
CA ASP A 274 19.54 12.07 -6.81
C ASP A 274 20.01 12.23 -5.35
N GLU A 275 20.19 13.48 -4.90
CA GLU A 275 20.56 13.78 -3.53
C GLU A 275 19.44 13.41 -2.55
N GLU A 276 18.17 13.70 -2.89
CA GLU A 276 17.02 13.33 -2.05
C GLU A 276 16.85 11.81 -1.99
N ILE A 277 16.98 11.08 -3.12
CA ILE A 277 16.97 9.62 -3.15
C ILE A 277 18.13 9.06 -2.31
N SER A 278 19.31 9.62 -2.45
CA SER A 278 20.47 9.24 -1.66
C SER A 278 20.25 9.48 -0.15
N LYS A 279 19.62 10.61 0.21
CA LYS A 279 19.23 10.94 1.59
C LYS A 279 18.19 9.94 2.13
N LEU A 280 17.13 9.63 1.38
CA LEU A 280 16.15 8.61 1.74
C LEU A 280 16.81 7.26 2.03
N ARG A 281 17.70 6.82 1.15
CA ARG A 281 18.43 5.56 1.32
C ARG A 281 19.32 5.58 2.57
N LYS A 282 19.90 6.72 2.92
CA LYS A 282 20.69 6.88 4.16
C LYS A 282 19.82 6.85 5.42
N ILE A 283 18.62 7.43 5.37
CA ILE A 283 17.67 7.45 6.49
C ILE A 283 17.08 6.05 6.74
N TYR A 284 16.70 5.35 5.68
CA TYR A 284 15.85 4.16 5.77
C TYR A 284 16.60 2.83 5.61
N LEU A 285 17.87 2.80 5.18
CA LEU A 285 18.63 1.57 4.96
C LEU A 285 19.78 1.42 5.96
N ASN A 286 20.00 0.11 6.35
CA ASN A 286 21.20 -0.30 7.09
C ASN A 286 22.40 -0.46 6.16
#